data_868bcfeadbb78a5009554e9704a0b0f8
#
_entry.id   868bcfeadbb78a5009554e9704a0b0f8
#
_cell.length_a   1.000
_cell.length_b   1.000
_cell.length_c   1.000
_cell.angle_alpha   90.00
_cell.angle_beta   90.00
_cell.angle_gamma   90.00
#
_symmetry.space_group_name_H-M   'P 1'
#
loop_
_entity.id
_entity.type
_entity.pdbx_description
1 polymer ?
#
loop_
_entity_poly.entity_id
_entity_poly.type
_entity_poly.pdbx_seq_one_letter_code
_entity_poly.pdbx_strand_id
1 'polypeptide(L)'
;MNKVTLNDVSRAAGVSRSTASLVLRGSSRIPEATSDRVRLAMAELGYVYNRHAANMRRSQSMTLGLIVTDIRNPYFAGLTMTIEEAAHEAGYTLLVGYSRDDVERQALQLETMVQQQVDGIFLLPAEGTELAPVCQIVDRSSVPVLQLARYFSEEMDYVGPDNILAGQRLARHVSSLGAASAVLIGGPEYSSARTERIKGLETGFAGSSVAFDASLSAATTTNNAAGGSEGVARVLDQGIWPDCIIAYSDAVALGIYAELRRRNLEPGRDVSVASFDDIAMAELLLPPLTSVATYPELIARKAAEMLLNRIRDSSLDPQRSLIEPALKIRASTAQWRPRT
;
A
#
# COMPACT_ATOMS: atom_id res chain seq x y z
N MET A 1 -37.43 16.94 11.94
CA MET A 1 -37.69 15.62 12.56
C MET A 1 -36.78 15.45 13.79
N ASN A 2 -37.31 15.20 14.96
CA ASN A 2 -36.48 14.91 16.15
C ASN A 2 -35.75 13.57 15.93
N LYS A 3 -34.44 13.57 16.11
CA LYS A 3 -33.60 12.36 15.99
C LYS A 3 -33.97 11.39 17.09
N VAL A 4 -34.36 10.14 16.74
CA VAL A 4 -34.69 9.08 17.71
C VAL A 4 -33.50 8.84 18.64
N THR A 5 -33.72 8.76 19.94
CA THR A 5 -32.66 8.58 20.95
C THR A 5 -32.71 7.19 21.57
N LEU A 6 -31.64 6.79 22.26
CA LEU A 6 -31.62 5.53 23.02
C LEU A 6 -32.68 5.49 24.13
N ASN A 7 -33.09 6.64 24.63
CA ASN A 7 -34.19 6.72 25.60
C ASN A 7 -35.52 6.33 24.95
N ASP A 8 -35.77 6.70 23.73
CA ASP A 8 -37.00 6.34 23.02
C ASP A 8 -37.04 4.84 22.74
N VAL A 9 -35.90 4.25 22.33
CA VAL A 9 -35.75 2.80 22.16
C VAL A 9 -35.98 2.06 23.49
N SER A 10 -35.36 2.51 24.58
CA SER A 10 -35.52 1.84 25.88
C SER A 10 -36.97 1.87 26.37
N ARG A 11 -37.66 2.98 26.12
CA ARG A 11 -39.09 3.15 26.46
C ARG A 11 -39.96 2.19 25.61
N ALA A 12 -39.72 2.12 24.29
CA ALA A 12 -40.46 1.25 23.37
C ALA A 12 -40.25 -0.23 23.72
N ALA A 13 -39.01 -0.62 24.04
CA ALA A 13 -38.65 -2.00 24.39
C ALA A 13 -39.07 -2.38 25.85
N GLY A 14 -39.54 -1.46 26.67
CA GLY A 14 -39.89 -1.71 28.08
C GLY A 14 -38.70 -2.09 28.95
N VAL A 15 -37.54 -1.47 28.72
CA VAL A 15 -36.29 -1.74 29.45
C VAL A 15 -35.63 -0.45 29.94
N SER A 16 -34.66 -0.57 30.84
CA SER A 16 -33.85 0.59 31.25
C SER A 16 -32.92 1.03 30.13
N ARG A 17 -32.51 2.30 30.10
CA ARG A 17 -31.51 2.83 29.18
C ARG A 17 -30.20 2.06 29.28
N SER A 18 -29.79 1.62 30.47
CA SER A 18 -28.60 0.80 30.70
C SER A 18 -28.74 -0.58 30.06
N THR A 19 -29.91 -1.23 30.16
CA THR A 19 -30.20 -2.50 29.50
C THR A 19 -30.14 -2.37 27.96
N ALA A 20 -30.82 -1.35 27.39
CA ALA A 20 -30.74 -1.08 25.96
C ALA A 20 -29.29 -0.84 25.48
N SER A 21 -28.51 -0.10 26.29
CA SER A 21 -27.08 0.14 26.02
C SER A 21 -26.23 -1.15 26.09
N LEU A 22 -26.55 -2.09 26.99
CA LEU A 22 -25.85 -3.38 27.08
C LEU A 22 -26.18 -4.28 25.87
N VAL A 23 -27.43 -4.31 25.40
CA VAL A 23 -27.84 -5.02 24.19
C VAL A 23 -27.09 -4.51 22.98
N LEU A 24 -27.00 -3.19 22.80
CA LEU A 24 -26.24 -2.56 21.71
C LEU A 24 -24.74 -2.92 21.71
N ARG A 25 -24.20 -3.23 22.89
CA ARG A 25 -22.81 -3.65 23.06
C ARG A 25 -22.60 -5.15 22.94
N GLY A 26 -23.65 -5.92 22.60
CA GLY A 26 -23.57 -7.39 22.47
C GLY A 26 -23.30 -8.11 23.79
N SER A 27 -23.69 -7.54 24.93
CA SER A 27 -23.43 -8.14 26.24
C SER A 27 -24.20 -9.46 26.42
N SER A 28 -23.49 -10.55 26.63
CA SER A 28 -24.05 -11.86 26.93
C SER A 28 -24.80 -11.94 28.26
N ARG A 29 -24.76 -10.88 29.08
CA ARG A 29 -25.47 -10.79 30.36
C ARG A 29 -26.99 -10.52 30.22
N ILE A 30 -27.43 -10.13 29.03
CA ILE A 30 -28.84 -9.83 28.76
C ILE A 30 -29.50 -11.05 28.08
N PRO A 31 -30.64 -11.53 28.61
CA PRO A 31 -31.40 -12.62 28.02
C PRO A 31 -31.77 -12.32 26.56
N GLU A 32 -31.73 -13.35 25.69
CA GLU A 32 -31.95 -13.20 24.26
C GLU A 32 -33.32 -12.56 23.95
N ALA A 33 -34.36 -13.03 24.59
CA ALA A 33 -35.72 -12.44 24.47
C ALA A 33 -35.79 -10.91 24.79
N THR A 34 -34.92 -10.43 25.67
CA THR A 34 -34.83 -8.99 25.97
C THR A 34 -34.01 -8.28 24.88
N SER A 35 -32.97 -8.92 24.39
CA SER A 35 -32.15 -8.40 23.30
C SER A 35 -32.97 -8.24 22.00
N ASP A 36 -33.83 -9.22 21.70
CA ASP A 36 -34.69 -9.19 20.51
C ASP A 36 -35.74 -8.07 20.60
N ARG A 37 -36.37 -7.85 21.79
CA ARG A 37 -37.28 -6.72 21.97
C ARG A 37 -36.60 -5.37 21.73
N VAL A 38 -35.36 -5.22 22.18
CA VAL A 38 -34.61 -3.97 21.99
C VAL A 38 -34.26 -3.82 20.49
N ARG A 39 -33.79 -4.88 19.80
CA ARG A 39 -33.50 -4.86 18.38
C ARG A 39 -34.74 -4.53 17.52
N LEU A 40 -35.90 -5.12 17.89
CA LEU A 40 -37.16 -4.82 17.23
C LEU A 40 -37.56 -3.36 17.38
N ALA A 41 -37.54 -2.85 18.61
CA ALA A 41 -37.84 -1.44 18.88
C ALA A 41 -36.89 -0.47 18.14
N MET A 42 -35.62 -0.85 17.98
CA MET A 42 -34.68 -0.06 17.17
C MET A 42 -35.08 -0.03 15.71
N ALA A 43 -35.45 -1.18 15.13
CA ALA A 43 -35.87 -1.27 13.74
C ALA A 43 -37.15 -0.49 13.47
N GLU A 44 -38.15 -0.62 14.35
CA GLU A 44 -39.45 0.08 14.24
C GLU A 44 -39.31 1.60 14.34
N LEU A 45 -38.44 2.07 15.22
CA LEU A 45 -38.21 3.51 15.41
C LEU A 45 -37.20 4.10 14.42
N GLY A 46 -36.53 3.28 13.59
CA GLY A 46 -35.46 3.73 12.72
C GLY A 46 -34.26 4.29 13.51
N TYR A 47 -33.97 3.73 14.69
CA TYR A 47 -32.86 4.17 15.51
C TYR A 47 -31.52 3.74 14.92
N VAL A 48 -30.69 4.72 14.59
CA VAL A 48 -29.30 4.47 14.18
C VAL A 48 -28.39 4.67 15.39
N TYR A 49 -27.69 3.60 15.76
CA TYR A 49 -26.75 3.64 16.89
C TYR A 49 -25.60 4.62 16.61
N ASN A 50 -25.52 5.66 17.40
CA ASN A 50 -24.42 6.61 17.32
C ASN A 50 -23.20 6.03 18.05
N ARG A 51 -22.33 5.34 17.29
CA ARG A 51 -21.07 4.78 17.81
C ARG A 51 -20.17 5.87 18.40
N HIS A 52 -20.11 7.07 17.81
CA HIS A 52 -19.30 8.17 18.33
C HIS A 52 -19.69 8.56 19.77
N ALA A 53 -21.00 8.68 20.06
CA ALA A 53 -21.47 9.01 21.41
C ALA A 53 -21.21 7.89 22.43
N ALA A 54 -21.09 6.64 22.00
CA ALA A 54 -20.78 5.50 22.87
C ALA A 54 -19.26 5.34 23.07
N ASN A 55 -18.48 5.66 22.07
CA ASN A 55 -17.02 5.56 22.04
C ASN A 55 -16.35 6.69 22.83
N MET A 56 -16.98 7.89 22.95
CA MET A 56 -16.52 8.96 23.85
C MET A 56 -16.32 8.49 25.32
N ARG A 57 -16.91 7.37 25.72
CA ARG A 57 -16.70 6.74 27.02
C ARG A 57 -15.60 5.71 27.09
N ARG A 58 -15.06 5.28 25.94
CA ARG A 58 -14.05 4.22 25.82
C ARG A 58 -12.70 4.73 25.35
N SER A 59 -12.59 6.01 24.96
CA SER A 59 -11.39 6.62 24.36
C SER A 59 -10.93 5.91 23.07
N GLN A 60 -11.79 5.11 22.43
CA GLN A 60 -11.48 4.39 21.18
C GLN A 60 -12.65 4.52 20.20
N SER A 61 -12.34 4.87 18.96
CA SER A 61 -13.34 5.03 17.89
C SER A 61 -13.70 3.70 17.20
N MET A 62 -12.87 2.68 17.34
CA MET A 62 -12.93 1.43 16.60
C MET A 62 -12.86 1.69 15.07
N THR A 63 -12.09 2.69 14.69
CA THR A 63 -11.86 3.08 13.29
C THR A 63 -10.36 3.23 13.07
N LEU A 64 -9.85 2.63 12.01
CA LEU A 64 -8.49 2.82 11.53
C LEU A 64 -8.53 3.65 10.25
N GLY A 65 -7.50 4.47 10.04
CA GLY A 65 -7.27 5.20 8.80
C GLY A 65 -6.29 4.47 7.89
N LEU A 66 -6.50 4.57 6.58
CA LEU A 66 -5.53 4.17 5.57
C LEU A 66 -5.42 5.27 4.52
N ILE A 67 -4.23 5.81 4.32
CA ILE A 67 -3.96 6.77 3.23
C ILE A 67 -3.11 6.07 2.18
N VAL A 68 -3.64 5.99 0.94
CA VAL A 68 -2.95 5.42 -0.22
C VAL A 68 -2.74 6.47 -1.31
N THR A 69 -1.77 6.23 -2.19
CA THR A 69 -1.43 7.16 -3.27
C THR A 69 -2.26 6.94 -4.52
N ASP A 70 -2.48 5.70 -4.95
CA ASP A 70 -3.31 5.37 -6.12
C ASP A 70 -4.01 4.02 -5.97
N ILE A 71 -5.30 4.05 -5.66
CA ILE A 71 -6.12 2.83 -5.49
C ILE A 71 -6.34 2.06 -6.81
N ARG A 72 -6.05 2.68 -7.97
CA ARG A 72 -6.14 2.02 -9.28
C ARG A 72 -4.98 1.07 -9.53
N ASN A 73 -3.86 1.22 -8.80
CA ASN A 73 -2.76 0.27 -8.86
C ASN A 73 -3.17 -1.02 -8.13
N PRO A 74 -3.22 -2.18 -8.81
CA PRO A 74 -3.62 -3.45 -8.21
C PRO A 74 -2.83 -3.84 -6.96
N TYR A 75 -1.56 -3.45 -6.87
CA TYR A 75 -0.73 -3.65 -5.67
C TYR A 75 -1.36 -2.99 -4.44
N PHE A 76 -1.72 -1.70 -4.55
CA PHE A 76 -2.33 -0.98 -3.42
C PHE A 76 -3.77 -1.40 -3.16
N ALA A 77 -4.49 -1.86 -4.19
CA ALA A 77 -5.81 -2.43 -4.03
C ALA A 77 -5.75 -3.73 -3.19
N GLY A 78 -4.83 -4.65 -3.50
CA GLY A 78 -4.62 -5.87 -2.73
C GLY A 78 -4.21 -5.59 -1.28
N LEU A 79 -3.26 -4.67 -1.08
CA LEU A 79 -2.84 -4.22 0.25
C LEU A 79 -4.02 -3.64 1.05
N THR A 80 -4.86 -2.80 0.43
CA THR A 80 -6.05 -2.20 1.05
C THR A 80 -7.06 -3.24 1.48
N MET A 81 -7.35 -4.23 0.62
CA MET A 81 -8.28 -5.31 0.93
C MET A 81 -7.81 -6.14 2.13
N THR A 82 -6.54 -6.51 2.16
CA THR A 82 -6.00 -7.31 3.28
C THR A 82 -5.94 -6.51 4.59
N ILE A 83 -5.65 -5.19 4.54
CA ILE A 83 -5.74 -4.33 5.73
C ILE A 83 -7.20 -4.25 6.22
N GLU A 84 -8.17 -4.15 5.29
CA GLU A 84 -9.59 -4.10 5.66
C GLU A 84 -10.04 -5.39 6.33
N GLU A 85 -9.68 -6.55 5.77
CA GLU A 85 -9.96 -7.86 6.38
C GLU A 85 -9.37 -7.96 7.80
N ALA A 86 -8.10 -7.59 7.98
CA ALA A 86 -7.43 -7.63 9.28
C ALA A 86 -8.06 -6.64 10.29
N ALA A 87 -8.45 -5.44 9.83
CA ALA A 87 -9.16 -4.46 10.65
C ALA A 87 -10.53 -4.99 11.07
N HIS A 88 -11.29 -5.59 10.14
CA HIS A 88 -12.60 -6.19 10.40
C HIS A 88 -12.53 -7.33 11.42
N GLU A 89 -11.57 -8.25 11.27
CA GLU A 89 -11.30 -9.35 12.23
C GLU A 89 -11.00 -8.82 13.64
N ALA A 90 -10.33 -7.66 13.74
CA ALA A 90 -10.06 -6.98 15.02
C ALA A 90 -11.22 -6.11 15.51
N GLY A 91 -12.36 -6.06 14.80
CA GLY A 91 -13.55 -5.28 15.15
C GLY A 91 -13.50 -3.80 14.78
N TYR A 92 -12.53 -3.40 13.94
CA TYR A 92 -12.37 -2.04 13.44
C TYR A 92 -13.08 -1.82 12.10
N THR A 93 -13.44 -0.58 11.83
CA THR A 93 -13.84 -0.11 10.49
C THR A 93 -12.64 0.60 9.85
N LEU A 94 -12.38 0.39 8.56
CA LEU A 94 -11.33 1.08 7.83
C LEU A 94 -11.87 2.31 7.12
N LEU A 95 -11.27 3.48 7.37
CA LEU A 95 -11.50 4.73 6.64
C LEU A 95 -10.36 4.92 5.64
N VAL A 96 -10.68 4.94 4.33
CA VAL A 96 -9.66 5.06 3.28
C VAL A 96 -9.60 6.48 2.74
N GLY A 97 -8.43 7.08 2.76
CA GLY A 97 -8.07 8.35 2.14
C GLY A 97 -7.19 8.15 0.90
N TYR A 98 -7.20 9.14 0.00
CA TYR A 98 -6.50 9.08 -1.27
C TYR A 98 -5.68 10.35 -1.51
N SER A 99 -4.34 10.25 -1.48
CA SER A 99 -3.44 11.40 -1.60
C SER A 99 -3.07 11.77 -3.05
N ARG A 100 -3.18 10.86 -4.01
CA ARG A 100 -2.66 11.03 -5.39
C ARG A 100 -1.17 11.32 -5.48
N ASP A 101 -0.41 10.81 -4.50
CA ASP A 101 1.02 11.07 -4.38
C ASP A 101 1.38 12.56 -4.21
N ASP A 102 0.50 13.32 -3.55
CA ASP A 102 0.58 14.75 -3.31
C ASP A 102 0.61 15.02 -1.81
N VAL A 103 1.63 15.73 -1.31
CA VAL A 103 1.86 15.95 0.13
C VAL A 103 0.80 16.85 0.77
N GLU A 104 0.25 17.83 0.02
CA GLU A 104 -0.79 18.71 0.55
C GLU A 104 -2.10 17.93 0.76
N ARG A 105 -2.46 17.09 -0.22
CA ARG A 105 -3.60 16.19 -0.09
C ARG A 105 -3.41 15.17 1.00
N GLN A 106 -2.21 14.62 1.14
CA GLN A 106 -1.88 13.72 2.24
C GLN A 106 -2.10 14.39 3.60
N ALA A 107 -1.60 15.62 3.77
CA ALA A 107 -1.79 16.39 5.01
C ALA A 107 -3.28 16.60 5.31
N LEU A 108 -4.08 16.98 4.31
CA LEU A 108 -5.54 17.13 4.46
C LEU A 108 -6.23 15.81 4.85
N GLN A 109 -5.80 14.67 4.31
CA GLN A 109 -6.33 13.36 4.69
C GLN A 109 -5.94 13.00 6.13
N LEU A 110 -4.68 13.26 6.52
CA LEU A 110 -4.22 13.06 7.90
C LEU A 110 -5.04 13.91 8.89
N GLU A 111 -5.21 15.21 8.62
CA GLU A 111 -6.04 16.09 9.44
C GLU A 111 -7.49 15.58 9.55
N THR A 112 -8.06 15.14 8.43
CA THR A 112 -9.42 14.58 8.40
C THR A 112 -9.52 13.33 9.30
N MET A 113 -8.56 12.41 9.22
CA MET A 113 -8.54 11.20 10.04
C MET A 113 -8.39 11.52 11.53
N VAL A 114 -7.52 12.48 11.87
CA VAL A 114 -7.37 12.97 13.24
C VAL A 114 -8.69 13.60 13.76
N GLN A 115 -9.37 14.42 12.94
CA GLN A 115 -10.68 15.00 13.28
C GLN A 115 -11.78 13.93 13.44
N GLN A 116 -11.71 12.83 12.68
CA GLN A 116 -12.60 11.67 12.82
C GLN A 116 -12.20 10.76 14.00
N GLN A 117 -11.15 11.13 14.74
CA GLN A 117 -10.68 10.40 15.92
C GLN A 117 -10.37 8.93 15.63
N VAL A 118 -9.72 8.62 14.48
CA VAL A 118 -9.27 7.25 14.21
C VAL A 118 -8.26 6.81 15.26
N ASP A 119 -8.24 5.53 15.59
CA ASP A 119 -7.38 4.98 16.66
C ASP A 119 -5.94 4.74 16.19
N GLY A 120 -5.72 4.70 14.85
CA GLY A 120 -4.41 4.57 14.22
C GLY A 120 -4.50 4.76 12.72
N ILE A 121 -3.36 5.07 12.09
CA ILE A 121 -3.29 5.38 10.65
C ILE A 121 -2.21 4.54 9.97
N PHE A 122 -2.58 3.85 8.91
CA PHE A 122 -1.66 3.32 7.92
C PHE A 122 -1.39 4.40 6.87
N LEU A 123 -0.14 4.71 6.63
CA LEU A 123 0.27 5.75 5.68
C LEU A 123 1.18 5.16 4.61
N LEU A 124 0.72 5.15 3.35
CA LEU A 124 1.61 5.08 2.20
C LEU A 124 2.04 6.52 1.89
N PRO A 125 3.27 6.92 2.24
CA PRO A 125 3.66 8.33 2.15
C PRO A 125 3.66 8.84 0.71
N ALA A 126 3.22 10.07 0.49
CA ALA A 126 3.40 10.77 -0.78
C ALA A 126 4.88 11.09 -1.01
N GLU A 127 5.27 11.27 -2.28
CA GLU A 127 6.62 11.73 -2.62
C GLU A 127 6.90 13.11 -1.98
N GLY A 128 8.05 13.26 -1.36
CA GLY A 128 8.42 14.51 -0.67
C GLY A 128 7.80 14.68 0.72
N THR A 129 7.18 13.63 1.28
CA THR A 129 6.71 13.66 2.67
C THR A 129 7.88 13.87 3.63
N GLU A 130 7.74 14.83 4.55
CA GLU A 130 8.69 15.13 5.61
C GLU A 130 8.12 14.76 6.99
N LEU A 131 9.00 14.45 7.95
CA LEU A 131 8.61 14.01 9.29
C LEU A 131 7.88 15.12 10.06
N ALA A 132 8.45 16.33 10.09
CA ALA A 132 7.92 17.41 10.93
C ALA A 132 6.47 17.80 10.61
N PRO A 133 6.04 17.99 9.35
CA PRO A 133 4.62 18.23 9.04
C PRO A 133 3.70 17.11 9.47
N VAL A 134 4.10 15.84 9.32
CA VAL A 134 3.29 14.70 9.76
C VAL A 134 3.15 14.70 11.28
N CYS A 135 4.25 14.85 12.03
CA CYS A 135 4.23 14.93 13.49
C CYS A 135 3.36 16.10 13.99
N GLN A 136 3.42 17.28 13.37
CA GLN A 136 2.57 18.41 13.74
C GLN A 136 1.08 18.11 13.67
N ILE A 137 0.66 17.23 12.76
CA ILE A 137 -0.74 16.84 12.61
C ILE A 137 -1.11 15.77 13.66
N VAL A 138 -0.28 14.73 13.79
CA VAL A 138 -0.64 13.53 14.57
C VAL A 138 -0.37 13.64 16.07
N ASP A 139 0.65 14.41 16.49
CA ASP A 139 1.03 14.55 17.89
C ASP A 139 -0.07 15.24 18.73
N ARG A 140 -0.88 16.10 18.10
CA ARG A 140 -2.03 16.75 18.75
C ARG A 140 -3.07 15.78 19.28
N SER A 141 -3.14 14.59 18.71
CA SER A 141 -4.14 13.56 19.07
C SER A 141 -3.50 12.27 19.56
N SER A 142 -2.16 12.16 19.55
CA SER A 142 -1.41 10.95 19.90
C SER A 142 -1.83 9.72 19.08
N VAL A 143 -2.33 9.92 17.85
CA VAL A 143 -2.71 8.84 16.94
C VAL A 143 -1.45 8.21 16.35
N PRO A 144 -1.22 6.90 16.54
CA PRO A 144 -0.08 6.23 15.96
C PRO A 144 -0.19 6.15 14.42
N VAL A 145 0.94 6.38 13.74
CA VAL A 145 1.08 6.26 12.29
C VAL A 145 2.10 5.18 11.97
N LEU A 146 1.73 4.27 11.08
CA LEU A 146 2.60 3.22 10.54
C LEU A 146 2.78 3.42 9.06
N GLN A 147 4.03 3.53 8.60
CA GLN A 147 4.40 3.70 7.20
C GLN A 147 4.35 2.37 6.45
N LEU A 148 3.83 2.40 5.21
CA LEU A 148 3.64 1.22 4.36
C LEU A 148 4.44 1.30 3.06
N ALA A 149 5.03 0.17 2.67
CA ALA A 149 5.68 -0.08 1.37
C ALA A 149 6.84 0.87 1.01
N ARG A 150 6.79 2.13 1.42
CA ARG A 150 7.86 3.12 1.40
C ARG A 150 7.82 3.96 2.66
N TYR A 151 8.90 4.61 3.00
CA TYR A 151 9.00 5.42 4.22
C TYR A 151 9.65 6.77 3.92
N PHE A 152 9.41 7.71 4.83
CA PHE A 152 10.04 9.04 4.86
C PHE A 152 10.85 9.26 6.13
N SER A 153 10.68 8.40 7.14
CA SER A 153 11.42 8.47 8.41
C SER A 153 11.76 7.08 8.93
N GLU A 154 12.95 6.96 9.50
CA GLU A 154 13.38 5.76 10.24
C GLU A 154 12.93 5.76 11.70
N GLU A 155 12.43 6.90 12.20
CA GLU A 155 11.97 7.09 13.57
C GLU A 155 10.52 6.63 13.81
N MET A 156 9.84 6.14 12.78
CA MET A 156 8.44 5.70 12.83
C MET A 156 8.31 4.23 12.45
N ASP A 157 7.22 3.60 12.91
CA ASP A 157 6.88 2.24 12.49
C ASP A 157 6.81 2.12 10.97
N TYR A 158 7.38 1.04 10.45
CA TYR A 158 7.41 0.77 9.02
C TYR A 158 7.26 -0.72 8.71
N VAL A 159 6.46 -1.04 7.70
CA VAL A 159 6.40 -2.36 7.07
C VAL A 159 6.46 -2.20 5.55
N GLY A 160 7.39 -2.90 4.93
CA GLY A 160 7.53 -2.90 3.48
C GLY A 160 8.36 -4.05 2.96
N PRO A 161 8.56 -4.17 1.65
CA PRO A 161 9.46 -5.18 1.11
C PRO A 161 10.92 -4.79 1.35
N ASP A 162 11.81 -5.80 1.43
CA ASP A 162 13.24 -5.57 1.32
C ASP A 162 13.60 -5.22 -0.12
N ASN A 163 13.48 -3.93 -0.45
CA ASN A 163 13.71 -3.41 -1.80
C ASN A 163 15.18 -3.56 -2.24
N ILE A 164 16.14 -3.53 -1.31
CA ILE A 164 17.56 -3.75 -1.63
C ILE A 164 17.75 -5.19 -2.09
N LEU A 165 17.27 -6.15 -1.32
CA LEU A 165 17.33 -7.56 -1.68
C LEU A 165 16.55 -7.87 -2.97
N ALA A 166 15.40 -7.19 -3.17
CA ALA A 166 14.62 -7.28 -4.40
C ALA A 166 15.43 -6.86 -5.63
N GLY A 167 16.09 -5.70 -5.57
CA GLY A 167 16.98 -5.22 -6.63
C GLY A 167 18.16 -6.15 -6.87
N GLN A 168 18.81 -6.65 -5.82
CA GLN A 168 19.92 -7.59 -5.94
C GLN A 168 19.51 -8.90 -6.61
N ARG A 169 18.36 -9.49 -6.25
CA ARG A 169 17.84 -10.72 -6.87
C ARG A 169 17.56 -10.52 -8.36
N LEU A 170 16.94 -9.39 -8.70
CA LEU A 170 16.65 -9.07 -10.10
C LEU A 170 17.92 -8.83 -10.91
N ALA A 171 18.87 -8.06 -10.40
CA ALA A 171 20.13 -7.78 -11.07
C ALA A 171 20.95 -9.05 -11.33
N ARG A 172 21.05 -9.96 -10.36
CA ARG A 172 21.73 -11.27 -10.55
C ARG A 172 21.07 -12.10 -11.65
N HIS A 173 19.74 -12.09 -11.71
CA HIS A 173 19.03 -12.77 -12.78
C HIS A 173 19.35 -12.15 -14.14
N VAL A 174 19.26 -10.84 -14.30
CA VAL A 174 19.57 -10.12 -15.55
C VAL A 174 21.02 -10.38 -15.97
N SER A 175 21.97 -10.36 -15.03
CA SER A 175 23.36 -10.72 -15.31
C SER A 175 23.50 -12.15 -15.81
N SER A 176 22.75 -13.11 -15.27
CA SER A 176 22.79 -14.52 -15.70
C SER A 176 22.27 -14.76 -17.11
N LEU A 177 21.52 -13.81 -17.69
CA LEU A 177 21.06 -13.85 -19.07
C LEU A 177 22.16 -13.46 -20.07
N GLY A 178 23.28 -12.90 -19.61
CA GLY A 178 24.33 -12.35 -20.46
C GLY A 178 24.01 -10.97 -21.04
N ALA A 179 23.08 -10.22 -20.42
CA ALA A 179 22.79 -8.85 -20.79
C ALA A 179 24.05 -7.97 -20.64
N ALA A 180 24.28 -7.05 -21.58
CA ALA A 180 25.37 -6.07 -21.50
C ALA A 180 24.91 -4.74 -20.91
N SER A 181 23.60 -4.45 -20.93
CA SER A 181 23.07 -3.18 -20.45
C SER A 181 21.66 -3.32 -19.85
N ALA A 182 21.37 -2.50 -18.84
CA ALA A 182 20.05 -2.41 -18.22
C ALA A 182 19.71 -0.96 -17.82
N VAL A 183 18.41 -0.61 -17.88
CA VAL A 183 17.87 0.68 -17.41
C VAL A 183 16.65 0.46 -16.53
N LEU A 184 16.45 1.35 -15.54
CA LEU A 184 15.25 1.37 -14.72
C LEU A 184 14.28 2.44 -15.23
N ILE A 185 13.03 2.08 -15.47
CA ILE A 185 11.99 3.00 -15.93
C ILE A 185 10.92 3.18 -14.85
N GLY A 186 10.60 4.43 -14.54
CA GLY A 186 9.50 4.82 -13.67
C GLY A 186 9.87 4.95 -12.21
N GLY A 187 8.83 5.19 -11.41
CA GLY A 187 8.90 5.44 -9.98
C GLY A 187 9.18 6.90 -9.63
N PRO A 188 8.60 7.38 -8.50
CA PRO A 188 8.86 8.72 -8.00
C PRO A 188 10.33 8.91 -7.65
N GLU A 189 10.89 10.06 -8.00
CA GLU A 189 12.35 10.29 -7.94
C GLU A 189 12.91 10.18 -6.52
N TYR A 190 12.19 10.72 -5.55
CA TYR A 190 12.61 10.78 -4.15
C TYR A 190 11.96 9.73 -3.25
N SER A 191 11.40 8.68 -3.83
CA SER A 191 10.83 7.56 -3.06
C SER A 191 11.91 6.67 -2.46
N SER A 192 11.83 6.37 -1.15
CA SER A 192 12.71 5.40 -0.50
C SER A 192 12.72 4.05 -1.21
N ALA A 193 11.57 3.57 -1.67
CA ALA A 193 11.48 2.32 -2.41
C ALA A 193 12.27 2.35 -3.73
N ARG A 194 12.24 3.48 -4.47
CA ARG A 194 13.02 3.62 -5.71
C ARG A 194 14.51 3.68 -5.40
N THR A 195 14.91 4.48 -4.44
CA THR A 195 16.30 4.60 -4.01
C THR A 195 16.88 3.25 -3.57
N GLU A 196 16.12 2.48 -2.79
CA GLU A 196 16.53 1.15 -2.34
C GLU A 196 16.59 0.14 -3.47
N ARG A 197 15.62 0.16 -4.42
CA ARG A 197 15.65 -0.70 -5.64
C ARG A 197 16.88 -0.40 -6.49
N ILE A 198 17.21 0.88 -6.71
CA ILE A 198 18.42 1.30 -7.42
C ILE A 198 19.67 0.79 -6.70
N LYS A 199 19.80 1.03 -5.39
CA LYS A 199 20.92 0.55 -4.58
C LYS A 199 21.07 -0.97 -4.66
N GLY A 200 19.95 -1.69 -4.65
CA GLY A 200 19.93 -3.14 -4.81
C GLY A 200 20.38 -3.58 -6.20
N LEU A 201 19.93 -2.90 -7.26
CA LEU A 201 20.34 -3.17 -8.63
C LEU A 201 21.84 -2.90 -8.81
N GLU A 202 22.35 -1.75 -8.37
CA GLU A 202 23.78 -1.41 -8.43
C GLU A 202 24.64 -2.46 -7.71
N THR A 203 24.24 -2.84 -6.49
CA THR A 203 24.94 -3.87 -5.71
C THR A 203 24.87 -5.25 -6.38
N GLY A 204 23.73 -5.58 -6.97
CA GLY A 204 23.54 -6.88 -7.63
C GLY A 204 24.26 -6.98 -8.99
N PHE A 205 24.46 -5.87 -9.70
CA PHE A 205 25.25 -5.80 -10.93
C PHE A 205 26.76 -5.66 -10.66
N ALA A 206 27.16 -5.32 -9.43
CA ALA A 206 28.56 -5.16 -9.11
C ALA A 206 29.38 -6.43 -9.45
N GLY A 207 30.46 -6.26 -10.22
CA GLY A 207 31.30 -7.35 -10.70
C GLY A 207 30.73 -8.16 -11.88
N SER A 208 29.57 -7.80 -12.43
CA SER A 208 29.04 -8.33 -13.68
C SER A 208 29.47 -7.48 -14.88
N SER A 209 29.19 -7.96 -16.11
CA SER A 209 29.40 -7.18 -17.34
C SER A 209 28.26 -6.21 -17.68
N VAL A 210 27.20 -6.18 -16.88
CA VAL A 210 26.00 -5.35 -17.15
C VAL A 210 26.31 -3.90 -16.85
N ALA A 211 26.23 -3.04 -17.85
CA ALA A 211 26.25 -1.59 -17.66
C ALA A 211 24.87 -1.16 -17.15
N PHE A 212 24.80 -0.73 -15.89
CA PHE A 212 23.63 -0.13 -15.30
C PHE A 212 23.98 1.27 -14.82
N ASP A 213 23.31 2.27 -15.40
CA ASP A 213 23.46 3.67 -15.02
C ASP A 213 22.12 4.20 -14.52
N ALA A 214 22.04 4.47 -13.23
CA ALA A 214 20.86 5.02 -12.61
C ALA A 214 20.49 6.42 -13.18
N SER A 215 21.44 7.18 -13.72
CA SER A 215 21.18 8.48 -14.35
C SER A 215 20.43 8.37 -15.68
N LEU A 216 20.57 7.25 -16.38
CA LEU A 216 19.81 6.94 -17.58
C LEU A 216 18.41 6.41 -17.25
N SER A 217 18.14 6.16 -15.97
CA SER A 217 16.85 5.70 -15.49
C SER A 217 15.85 6.83 -15.54
N ALA A 218 14.80 6.68 -16.35
CA ALA A 218 13.74 7.66 -16.45
C ALA A 218 12.81 7.60 -15.23
N ALA A 219 13.03 8.48 -14.25
CA ALA A 219 12.01 8.73 -13.23
C ALA A 219 10.75 9.30 -13.91
N THR A 220 9.60 8.85 -13.48
CA THR A 220 8.31 9.38 -13.94
C THR A 220 7.48 9.78 -12.73
N THR A 221 6.76 10.88 -12.84
CA THR A 221 5.90 11.37 -11.77
C THR A 221 4.70 10.46 -11.51
N THR A 222 4.44 9.49 -12.40
CA THR A 222 3.29 8.59 -12.30
C THR A 222 3.72 7.13 -12.30
N ASN A 223 3.38 6.43 -11.21
CA ASN A 223 3.61 4.98 -11.07
C ASN A 223 2.45 4.20 -11.73
N ASN A 224 2.33 4.31 -13.06
CA ASN A 224 1.29 3.65 -13.84
C ASN A 224 1.73 3.39 -15.29
N ALA A 225 0.83 2.83 -16.11
CA ALA A 225 1.12 2.50 -17.50
C ALA A 225 1.48 3.73 -18.37
N ALA A 226 0.89 4.90 -18.12
CA ALA A 226 1.22 6.12 -18.87
C ALA A 226 2.69 6.52 -18.62
N GLY A 227 3.11 6.54 -17.34
CA GLY A 227 4.50 6.81 -16.98
C GLY A 227 5.47 5.79 -17.57
N GLY A 228 5.10 4.50 -17.60
CA GLY A 228 5.92 3.46 -18.22
C GLY A 228 6.12 3.67 -19.71
N SER A 229 5.04 3.99 -20.43
CA SER A 229 5.10 4.28 -21.86
C SER A 229 5.95 5.52 -22.16
N GLU A 230 5.73 6.61 -21.42
CA GLU A 230 6.52 7.84 -21.57
C GLU A 230 8.00 7.62 -21.25
N GLY A 231 8.29 6.93 -20.14
CA GLY A 231 9.67 6.70 -19.71
C GLY A 231 10.46 5.87 -20.71
N VAL A 232 9.90 4.77 -21.21
CA VAL A 232 10.61 3.93 -22.20
C VAL A 232 10.71 4.64 -23.55
N ALA A 233 9.68 5.40 -23.97
CA ALA A 233 9.76 6.20 -25.20
C ALA A 233 10.93 7.19 -25.14
N ARG A 234 11.08 7.90 -24.02
CA ARG A 234 12.17 8.87 -23.80
C ARG A 234 13.55 8.21 -23.94
N VAL A 235 13.75 7.04 -23.35
CA VAL A 235 15.03 6.32 -23.42
C VAL A 235 15.33 5.88 -24.87
N LEU A 236 14.37 5.28 -25.54
CA LEU A 236 14.53 4.79 -26.90
C LEU A 236 14.72 5.93 -27.92
N ASP A 237 14.03 7.07 -27.74
CA ASP A 237 14.15 8.25 -28.61
C ASP A 237 15.50 8.95 -28.47
N GLN A 238 16.19 8.78 -27.35
CA GLN A 238 17.57 9.20 -27.15
C GLN A 238 18.59 8.26 -27.80
N GLY A 239 18.15 7.20 -28.48
CA GLY A 239 19.02 6.23 -29.11
C GLY A 239 19.61 5.20 -28.13
N ILE A 240 19.11 5.13 -26.91
CA ILE A 240 19.54 4.17 -25.89
C ILE A 240 18.73 2.88 -26.07
N TRP A 241 19.41 1.79 -26.41
CA TRP A 241 18.81 0.47 -26.68
C TRP A 241 19.32 -0.55 -25.67
N PRO A 242 18.71 -0.64 -24.47
CA PRO A 242 19.17 -1.56 -23.44
C PRO A 242 18.80 -3.01 -23.79
N ASP A 243 19.58 -3.95 -23.28
CA ASP A 243 19.27 -5.38 -23.36
C ASP A 243 18.16 -5.75 -22.37
N CYS A 244 18.10 -5.04 -21.24
CA CYS A 244 17.04 -5.22 -20.24
C CYS A 244 16.41 -3.89 -19.83
N ILE A 245 15.09 -3.83 -19.89
CA ILE A 245 14.30 -2.76 -19.30
C ILE A 245 13.71 -3.27 -17.97
N ILE A 246 14.10 -2.62 -16.88
CA ILE A 246 13.55 -2.90 -15.56
C ILE A 246 12.47 -1.86 -15.27
N ALA A 247 11.23 -2.30 -15.09
CA ALA A 247 10.14 -1.43 -14.69
C ALA A 247 10.15 -1.25 -13.16
N TYR A 248 9.91 -0.04 -12.69
CA TYR A 248 9.76 0.24 -11.25
C TYR A 248 8.64 -0.58 -10.60
N SER A 249 7.57 -0.85 -11.33
CA SER A 249 6.44 -1.68 -10.88
C SER A 249 5.79 -2.39 -12.07
N ASP A 250 5.00 -3.39 -11.81
CA ASP A 250 4.23 -4.07 -12.87
C ASP A 250 3.25 -3.11 -13.56
N ALA A 251 2.69 -2.14 -12.81
CA ALA A 251 1.83 -1.11 -13.39
C ALA A 251 2.58 -0.24 -14.43
N VAL A 252 3.87 0.03 -14.20
CA VAL A 252 4.77 0.70 -15.16
C VAL A 252 5.08 -0.25 -16.32
N ALA A 253 5.33 -1.54 -16.06
CA ALA A 253 5.62 -2.52 -17.09
C ALA A 253 4.51 -2.66 -18.14
N LEU A 254 3.24 -2.50 -17.75
CA LEU A 254 2.11 -2.47 -18.69
C LEU A 254 2.29 -1.40 -19.78
N GLY A 255 2.74 -0.23 -19.40
CA GLY A 255 3.01 0.87 -20.31
C GLY A 255 4.24 0.60 -21.20
N ILE A 256 5.28 0.01 -20.63
CA ILE A 256 6.48 -0.40 -21.38
C ILE A 256 6.09 -1.41 -22.47
N TYR A 257 5.29 -2.43 -22.13
CA TYR A 257 4.80 -3.40 -23.12
C TYR A 257 4.02 -2.74 -24.24
N ALA A 258 3.13 -1.81 -23.90
CA ALA A 258 2.34 -1.08 -24.88
C ALA A 258 3.21 -0.24 -25.83
N GLU A 259 4.24 0.43 -25.30
CA GLU A 259 5.15 1.25 -26.13
C GLU A 259 6.06 0.39 -27.00
N LEU A 260 6.63 -0.67 -26.45
CA LEU A 260 7.45 -1.61 -27.24
C LEU A 260 6.64 -2.17 -28.42
N ARG A 261 5.40 -2.60 -28.16
CA ARG A 261 4.51 -3.09 -29.24
C ARG A 261 4.22 -2.03 -30.30
N ARG A 262 4.03 -0.76 -29.94
CA ARG A 262 3.86 0.35 -30.90
C ARG A 262 5.08 0.54 -31.79
N ARG A 263 6.27 0.18 -31.29
CA ARG A 263 7.53 0.22 -32.04
C ARG A 263 7.87 -1.10 -32.75
N ASN A 264 6.94 -2.06 -32.78
CA ASN A 264 7.14 -3.40 -33.31
C ASN A 264 8.28 -4.17 -32.62
N LEU A 265 8.51 -3.90 -31.34
CA LEU A 265 9.45 -4.62 -30.47
C LEU A 265 8.69 -5.60 -29.58
N GLU A 266 9.21 -6.80 -29.44
CA GLU A 266 8.62 -7.88 -28.65
C GLU A 266 9.39 -8.06 -27.34
N PRO A 267 8.73 -7.81 -26.16
CA PRO A 267 9.33 -8.18 -24.88
C PRO A 267 9.75 -9.65 -24.84
N GLY A 268 10.91 -9.92 -24.25
CA GLY A 268 11.44 -11.28 -24.14
C GLY A 268 12.11 -11.82 -25.41
N ARG A 269 11.98 -11.13 -26.56
CA ARG A 269 12.69 -11.45 -27.81
C ARG A 269 13.66 -10.33 -28.19
N ASP A 270 13.15 -9.12 -28.40
CA ASP A 270 13.98 -7.99 -28.86
C ASP A 270 14.64 -7.26 -27.70
N VAL A 271 14.00 -7.24 -26.55
CA VAL A 271 14.49 -6.67 -25.31
C VAL A 271 13.92 -7.46 -24.13
N SER A 272 14.72 -7.76 -23.11
CA SER A 272 14.18 -8.36 -21.90
C SER A 272 13.46 -7.31 -21.04
N VAL A 273 12.37 -7.71 -20.39
CA VAL A 273 11.62 -6.84 -19.49
C VAL A 273 11.42 -7.53 -18.14
N ALA A 274 11.74 -6.84 -17.07
CA ALA A 274 11.55 -7.31 -15.71
C ALA A 274 10.94 -6.21 -14.85
N SER A 275 10.35 -6.55 -13.71
CA SER A 275 9.69 -5.57 -12.84
C SER A 275 9.65 -6.00 -11.39
N PHE A 276 8.92 -5.23 -10.59
CA PHE A 276 8.61 -5.47 -9.19
C PHE A 276 7.10 -5.47 -8.99
N ASP A 277 6.65 -6.12 -7.93
CA ASP A 277 5.33 -6.26 -7.30
C ASP A 277 4.70 -7.65 -7.47
N ASP A 278 4.81 -8.28 -8.65
CA ASP A 278 4.20 -9.56 -9.02
C ASP A 278 2.66 -9.56 -8.86
N ILE A 279 2.01 -8.52 -9.42
CA ILE A 279 0.54 -8.48 -9.47
C ILE A 279 -0.01 -9.59 -10.37
N ALA A 280 -1.27 -10.00 -10.14
CA ALA A 280 -1.91 -11.10 -10.89
C ALA A 280 -1.85 -10.91 -12.43
N MET A 281 -1.87 -9.67 -12.92
CA MET A 281 -1.75 -9.39 -14.35
C MET A 281 -0.37 -9.71 -14.94
N ALA A 282 0.70 -9.80 -14.13
CA ALA A 282 2.03 -10.12 -14.62
C ALA A 282 2.10 -11.47 -15.35
N GLU A 283 1.32 -12.45 -14.90
CA GLU A 283 1.22 -13.77 -15.54
C GLU A 283 0.40 -13.76 -16.82
N LEU A 284 -0.49 -12.79 -16.99
CA LEU A 284 -1.43 -12.68 -18.11
C LEU A 284 -0.87 -11.85 -19.28
N LEU A 285 0.25 -11.17 -19.07
CA LEU A 285 0.92 -10.44 -20.14
C LEU A 285 1.47 -11.41 -21.22
N LEU A 286 1.66 -10.90 -22.43
CA LEU A 286 2.22 -11.64 -23.55
C LEU A 286 3.49 -10.95 -24.05
N PRO A 287 4.66 -11.58 -23.76
CA PRO A 287 4.87 -12.77 -22.92
C PRO A 287 4.64 -12.48 -21.42
N PRO A 288 4.42 -13.52 -20.57
CA PRO A 288 4.32 -13.35 -19.12
C PRO A 288 5.53 -12.65 -18.53
N LEU A 289 5.27 -11.69 -17.63
CA LEU A 289 6.26 -10.76 -17.08
C LEU A 289 7.05 -11.39 -15.92
N THR A 290 8.38 -11.35 -16.02
CA THR A 290 9.28 -11.61 -14.88
C THR A 290 9.17 -10.48 -13.88
N SER A 291 8.81 -10.80 -12.65
CA SER A 291 8.61 -9.80 -11.59
C SER A 291 9.13 -10.27 -10.24
N VAL A 292 9.55 -9.34 -9.41
CA VAL A 292 9.90 -9.61 -8.02
C VAL A 292 8.66 -9.49 -7.16
N ALA A 293 8.17 -10.61 -6.63
CA ALA A 293 7.05 -10.66 -5.70
C ALA A 293 7.43 -9.96 -4.40
N THR A 294 6.66 -8.94 -4.03
CA THR A 294 6.86 -8.14 -2.82
C THR A 294 5.81 -8.40 -1.74
N TYR A 295 4.83 -9.27 -2.02
CA TYR A 295 3.85 -9.82 -1.10
C TYR A 295 3.05 -8.77 -0.32
N PRO A 296 2.23 -7.92 -0.98
CA PRO A 296 1.44 -6.88 -0.32
C PRO A 296 0.52 -7.43 0.78
N GLU A 297 0.03 -8.66 0.64
CA GLU A 297 -0.82 -9.31 1.65
C GLU A 297 -0.04 -9.59 2.96
N LEU A 298 1.22 -10.03 2.86
CA LEU A 298 2.07 -10.24 4.04
C LEU A 298 2.43 -8.90 4.71
N ILE A 299 2.72 -7.87 3.90
CA ILE A 299 2.95 -6.51 4.37
C ILE A 299 1.72 -6.01 5.14
N ALA A 300 0.52 -6.16 4.56
CA ALA A 300 -0.73 -5.71 5.15
C ALA A 300 -1.04 -6.39 6.49
N ARG A 301 -0.92 -7.73 6.56
CA ARG A 301 -1.13 -8.48 7.81
C ARG A 301 -0.14 -8.07 8.89
N LYS A 302 1.16 -7.95 8.54
CA LYS A 302 2.19 -7.53 9.50
C LYS A 302 1.96 -6.08 9.97
N ALA A 303 1.57 -5.20 9.07
CA ALA A 303 1.24 -3.81 9.40
C ALA A 303 0.04 -3.72 10.35
N ALA A 304 -1.03 -4.49 10.10
CA ALA A 304 -2.19 -4.55 10.99
C ALA A 304 -1.79 -5.04 12.40
N GLU A 305 -1.02 -6.11 12.49
CA GLU A 305 -0.48 -6.61 13.78
C GLU A 305 0.29 -5.51 14.51
N MET A 306 1.22 -4.84 13.83
CA MET A 306 2.08 -3.82 14.45
C MET A 306 1.28 -2.60 14.89
N LEU A 307 0.37 -2.07 14.04
CA LEU A 307 -0.44 -0.90 14.40
C LEU A 307 -1.39 -1.21 15.56
N LEU A 308 -2.04 -2.37 15.59
CA LEU A 308 -2.91 -2.79 16.69
C LEU A 308 -2.13 -2.95 18.00
N ASN A 309 -0.88 -3.44 17.95
CA ASN A 309 -0.03 -3.50 19.13
C ASN A 309 0.37 -2.10 19.62
N ARG A 310 0.69 -1.17 18.71
CA ARG A 310 1.00 0.22 19.01
C ARG A 310 -0.19 0.95 19.65
N ILE A 311 -1.42 0.68 19.19
CA ILE A 311 -2.66 1.22 19.79
C ILE A 311 -2.86 0.71 21.22
N ARG A 312 -2.48 -0.55 21.49
CA ARG A 312 -2.59 -1.14 22.83
C ARG A 312 -1.51 -0.64 23.79
N ASP A 313 -0.32 -0.42 23.27
CA ASP A 313 0.86 0.02 24.02
C ASP A 313 1.66 1.05 23.20
N SER A 314 1.43 2.33 23.49
CA SER A 314 2.12 3.45 22.85
C SER A 314 3.57 3.62 23.29
N SER A 315 4.01 2.90 24.33
CA SER A 315 5.38 2.99 24.86
C SER A 315 6.40 2.12 24.11
N LEU A 316 5.95 1.29 23.16
CA LEU A 316 6.85 0.48 22.33
C LEU A 316 7.82 1.35 21.54
N ASP A 317 9.06 0.92 21.37
CA ASP A 317 9.99 1.57 20.44
C ASP A 317 9.51 1.43 19.00
N PRO A 318 9.83 2.38 18.09
CA PRO A 318 9.55 2.26 16.67
C PRO A 318 10.11 0.96 16.09
N GLN A 319 9.30 0.26 15.32
CA GLN A 319 9.64 -1.04 14.73
C GLN A 319 9.67 -0.97 13.22
N ARG A 320 10.63 -1.66 12.61
CA ARG A 320 10.73 -1.83 11.17
C ARG A 320 10.67 -3.30 10.81
N SER A 321 9.78 -3.66 9.88
CA SER A 321 9.61 -5.03 9.40
C SER A 321 9.78 -5.07 7.89
N LEU A 322 10.77 -5.82 7.42
CA LEU A 322 11.04 -6.04 6.00
C LEU A 322 10.52 -7.42 5.60
N ILE A 323 9.71 -7.45 4.56
CA ILE A 323 9.20 -8.70 3.98
C ILE A 323 10.16 -9.15 2.88
N GLU A 324 10.65 -10.38 3.00
CA GLU A 324 11.59 -10.95 2.05
C GLU A 324 10.92 -11.16 0.68
N PRO A 325 11.44 -10.55 -0.42
CA PRO A 325 10.87 -10.68 -1.76
C PRO A 325 11.27 -12.01 -2.41
N ALA A 326 10.57 -12.42 -3.49
CA ALA A 326 10.97 -13.55 -4.31
C ALA A 326 10.90 -13.23 -5.80
N LEU A 327 11.89 -13.62 -6.58
CA LEU A 327 11.88 -13.44 -8.03
C LEU A 327 11.04 -14.52 -8.71
N LYS A 328 10.07 -14.11 -9.53
CA LYS A 328 9.24 -14.94 -10.40
C LYS A 328 9.73 -14.81 -11.84
N ILE A 329 10.53 -15.75 -12.28
CA ILE A 329 11.08 -15.76 -13.64
C ILE A 329 10.01 -16.26 -14.61
N ARG A 330 9.74 -15.46 -15.67
CA ARG A 330 8.78 -15.75 -16.72
C ARG A 330 9.36 -15.46 -18.11
N ALA A 331 8.55 -15.58 -19.15
CA ALA A 331 9.01 -15.55 -20.53
C ALA A 331 9.58 -14.19 -20.99
N SER A 332 9.22 -13.08 -20.33
CA SER A 332 9.76 -11.76 -20.67
C SER A 332 11.27 -11.60 -20.48
N THR A 333 11.90 -12.52 -19.76
CA THR A 333 13.36 -12.61 -19.61
C THR A 333 13.89 -13.99 -19.97
N ALA A 334 13.18 -15.08 -19.64
CA ALA A 334 13.66 -16.44 -19.83
C ALA A 334 13.86 -16.83 -21.31
N GLN A 335 13.14 -16.18 -22.24
CA GLN A 335 13.23 -16.43 -23.68
C GLN A 335 14.24 -15.52 -24.40
N TRP A 336 14.61 -14.40 -23.76
CA TRP A 336 15.55 -13.44 -24.34
C TRP A 336 16.95 -14.02 -24.50
N ARG A 337 17.63 -13.61 -25.52
CA ARG A 337 19.05 -13.95 -25.80
C ARG A 337 19.79 -12.69 -26.24
N PRO A 338 21.07 -12.54 -25.88
CA PRO A 338 21.90 -11.43 -26.35
C PRO A 338 21.91 -11.37 -27.89
N ARG A 339 21.92 -10.16 -28.42
CA ARG A 339 22.17 -9.94 -29.84
C ARG A 339 23.63 -10.31 -30.12
N THR A 340 23.87 -11.21 -31.07
CA THR A 340 25.21 -11.62 -31.53
C THR A 340 25.81 -10.55 -32.42
#